data_20d5f7267e0835095b096357db66e464
#
_entry.id   20d5f7267e0835095b096357db66e464
#
_cell.length_a   1.000
_cell.length_b   1.000
_cell.length_c   1.000
_cell.angle_alpha   90.00
_cell.angle_beta   90.00
_cell.angle_gamma   90.00
#
_symmetry.space_group_name_H-M   'P 1'
#
loop_
_entity.id
_entity.type
_entity.pdbx_description
1 polymer ?
#
loop_
_entity_poly.entity_id
_entity_poly.type
_entity_poly.pdbx_seq_one_letter_code
_entity_poly.pdbx_strand_id
1 'polypeptide(L)'
;MSLPPALLLAAWLAAIPSEDLRNKQIAHTKTHFRMPEYASLEQWQARRAGLKRQILAAAGLWPLPPRVPVEARRAGRLERGRWAVEKVLIQTLPGYYLAGNLYLPAGRKGPFPGVLIPHGHWKHGRLEDLESYSVPRLGANLAAQGYVAFAYDMAGYNDTRQTPHEFGESAAEQLWSFHSLGLQLWNSMRALDFLASLAEVDPARLAATGASGGGTQTFLLAAVDERVKVSAPVNMVSAVMQGGCL
;
A
#
# COMPACT_ATOMS: atom_id res chain seq x y z
N MET A 1 43.30 -15.17 22.84
CA MET A 1 43.77 -15.10 21.44
C MET A 1 42.55 -14.86 20.57
N SER A 2 42.39 -13.65 20.04
CA SER A 2 41.32 -13.31 19.12
C SER A 2 41.68 -13.82 17.72
N LEU A 3 40.79 -14.56 17.07
CA LEU A 3 40.95 -14.99 15.69
C LEU A 3 41.08 -13.77 14.77
N PRO A 4 42.00 -13.81 13.79
CA PRO A 4 42.14 -12.67 12.86
C PRO A 4 40.85 -12.48 12.04
N PRO A 5 40.47 -11.23 11.72
CA PRO A 5 39.21 -10.92 11.02
C PRO A 5 39.01 -11.64 9.68
N ALA A 6 40.09 -12.01 8.99
CA ALA A 6 40.03 -12.78 7.76
C ALA A 6 39.50 -14.23 7.96
N LEU A 7 39.75 -14.85 9.11
CA LEU A 7 39.24 -16.16 9.43
C LEU A 7 37.75 -16.17 9.78
N LEU A 8 37.24 -15.05 10.36
CA LEU A 8 35.82 -14.84 10.62
C LEU A 8 35.04 -14.66 9.30
N LEU A 9 35.61 -13.91 8.34
CA LEU A 9 34.99 -13.71 7.03
C LEU A 9 34.91 -15.01 6.23
N ALA A 10 35.98 -15.82 6.26
CA ALA A 10 36.01 -17.14 5.57
C ALA A 10 35.01 -18.14 6.19
N ALA A 11 34.80 -18.10 7.51
CA ALA A 11 33.82 -18.95 8.18
C ALA A 11 32.37 -18.55 7.83
N TRP A 12 32.09 -17.26 7.61
CA TRP A 12 30.79 -16.79 7.16
C TRP A 12 30.51 -17.16 5.69
N LEU A 13 31.51 -17.09 4.81
CA LEU A 13 31.38 -17.50 3.41
C LEU A 13 31.18 -19.01 3.27
N ALA A 14 31.74 -19.81 4.18
CA ALA A 14 31.56 -21.27 4.20
C ALA A 14 30.17 -21.69 4.75
N ALA A 15 29.42 -20.79 5.37
CA ALA A 15 28.10 -21.08 5.91
C ALA A 15 26.94 -20.83 4.91
N ILE A 16 27.23 -20.28 3.71
CA ILE A 16 26.22 -20.13 2.66
C ILE A 16 26.08 -21.47 1.94
N PRO A 17 24.89 -22.12 1.98
CA PRO A 17 24.66 -23.37 1.27
C PRO A 17 25.02 -23.25 -0.20
N SER A 18 25.67 -24.28 -0.76
CA SER A 18 26.08 -24.27 -2.18
C SER A 18 24.91 -24.18 -3.15
N GLU A 19 23.74 -24.61 -2.71
CA GLU A 19 22.45 -24.54 -3.40
C GLU A 19 21.76 -23.20 -3.27
N ASP A 20 22.26 -22.27 -2.47
CA ASP A 20 21.69 -20.93 -2.35
C ASP A 20 21.93 -20.12 -3.63
N LEU A 21 20.90 -19.99 -4.44
CA LEU A 21 20.95 -19.30 -5.73
C LEU A 21 20.81 -17.77 -5.62
N ARG A 22 20.54 -17.21 -4.44
CA ARG A 22 20.33 -15.76 -4.26
C ARG A 22 21.52 -14.92 -4.71
N ASN A 23 22.74 -15.45 -4.54
CA ASN A 23 23.98 -14.80 -4.94
C ASN A 23 24.53 -15.29 -6.28
N LYS A 24 23.90 -16.31 -6.90
CA LYS A 24 24.34 -16.89 -8.18
C LYS A 24 23.52 -16.39 -9.37
N GLN A 25 22.27 -16.06 -9.14
CA GLN A 25 21.35 -15.57 -10.17
C GLN A 25 20.67 -14.30 -9.69
N ILE A 26 21.24 -13.17 -10.05
CA ILE A 26 20.63 -11.86 -9.76
C ILE A 26 19.54 -11.61 -10.79
N ALA A 27 18.30 -11.46 -10.33
CA ALA A 27 17.19 -11.11 -11.18
C ALA A 27 17.41 -9.70 -11.81
N HIS A 28 17.11 -9.59 -13.08
CA HIS A 28 17.21 -8.33 -13.83
C HIS A 28 15.99 -8.16 -14.74
N THR A 29 15.89 -7.02 -15.41
CA THR A 29 14.71 -6.64 -16.21
C THR A 29 14.30 -7.62 -17.31
N LYS A 30 15.21 -8.48 -17.76
CA LYS A 30 14.96 -9.54 -18.75
C LYS A 30 14.77 -10.93 -18.11
N THR A 31 14.74 -11.02 -16.79
CA THR A 31 14.51 -12.30 -16.10
C THR A 31 13.05 -12.69 -16.26
N HIS A 32 12.82 -13.88 -16.76
CA HIS A 32 11.48 -14.47 -16.87
C HIS A 32 11.22 -15.39 -15.69
N PHE A 33 10.20 -15.05 -14.90
CA PHE A 33 9.72 -15.89 -13.81
C PHE A 33 8.57 -16.75 -14.30
N ARG A 34 8.61 -18.04 -13.97
CA ARG A 34 7.45 -18.92 -14.18
C ARG A 34 6.60 -18.95 -12.93
N MET A 35 5.29 -18.87 -13.11
CA MET A 35 4.35 -19.08 -12.02
C MET A 35 4.48 -20.52 -11.55
N PRO A 36 4.75 -20.77 -10.25
CA PRO A 36 4.74 -22.13 -9.74
C PRO A 36 3.36 -22.77 -9.88
N GLU A 37 3.33 -24.07 -10.21
CA GLU A 37 2.10 -24.85 -10.21
C GLU A 37 1.88 -25.45 -8.81
N TYR A 38 0.62 -25.48 -8.38
CA TYR A 38 0.22 -26.02 -7.10
C TYR A 38 -0.74 -27.18 -7.32
N ALA A 39 -0.44 -28.33 -6.73
CA ALA A 39 -1.26 -29.53 -6.88
C ALA A 39 -2.57 -29.48 -6.09
N SER A 40 -2.70 -28.57 -5.10
CA SER A 40 -3.90 -28.44 -4.29
C SER A 40 -4.11 -27.02 -3.79
N LEU A 41 -5.35 -26.70 -3.41
CA LEU A 41 -5.70 -25.43 -2.75
C LEU A 41 -4.92 -25.25 -1.43
N GLU A 42 -4.69 -26.32 -0.70
CA GLU A 42 -3.94 -26.28 0.56
C GLU A 42 -2.47 -25.84 0.33
N GLN A 43 -1.81 -26.39 -0.68
CA GLN A 43 -0.45 -25.98 -1.06
C GLN A 43 -0.42 -24.49 -1.45
N TRP A 44 -1.39 -24.01 -2.21
CA TRP A 44 -1.51 -22.61 -2.54
C TRP A 44 -1.74 -21.75 -1.28
N GLN A 45 -2.63 -22.15 -0.38
CA GLN A 45 -2.90 -21.41 0.87
C GLN A 45 -1.66 -21.31 1.75
N ALA A 46 -0.90 -22.41 1.90
CA ALA A 46 0.37 -22.40 2.63
C ALA A 46 1.40 -21.45 1.97
N ARG A 47 1.52 -21.48 0.65
CA ARG A 47 2.40 -20.56 -0.10
C ARG A 47 1.95 -19.12 0.06
N ARG A 48 0.65 -18.83 -0.06
CA ARG A 48 0.08 -17.50 0.13
C ARG A 48 0.40 -16.93 1.50
N ALA A 49 0.26 -17.72 2.56
CA ALA A 49 0.61 -17.30 3.92
C ALA A 49 2.10 -16.98 4.06
N GLY A 50 2.97 -17.77 3.40
CA GLY A 50 4.41 -17.49 3.33
C GLY A 50 4.73 -16.20 2.59
N LEU A 51 4.12 -15.99 1.43
CA LEU A 51 4.28 -14.75 0.64
C LEU A 51 3.83 -13.50 1.40
N LYS A 52 2.68 -13.56 2.07
CA LYS A 52 2.20 -12.46 2.92
C LYS A 52 3.22 -12.07 3.98
N ARG A 53 3.80 -13.06 4.69
CA ARG A 53 4.86 -12.79 5.68
C ARG A 53 6.11 -12.20 5.05
N GLN A 54 6.53 -12.70 3.89
CA GLN A 54 7.69 -12.17 3.16
C GLN A 54 7.48 -10.70 2.75
N ILE A 55 6.32 -10.36 2.22
CA ILE A 55 5.98 -8.97 1.85
C ILE A 55 6.02 -8.07 3.09
N LEU A 56 5.35 -8.47 4.18
CA LEU A 56 5.33 -7.68 5.40
C LEU A 56 6.72 -7.53 6.02
N ALA A 57 7.53 -8.59 6.03
CA ALA A 57 8.90 -8.53 6.53
C ALA A 57 9.78 -7.62 5.65
N ALA A 58 9.69 -7.73 4.33
CA ALA A 58 10.40 -6.86 3.40
C ALA A 58 9.97 -5.38 3.51
N ALA A 59 8.70 -5.14 3.86
CA ALA A 59 8.17 -3.81 4.13
C ALA A 59 8.49 -3.29 5.55
N GLY A 60 9.26 -4.01 6.37
CA GLY A 60 9.53 -3.63 7.76
C GLY A 60 8.29 -3.67 8.67
N LEU A 61 7.24 -4.41 8.27
CA LEU A 61 5.96 -4.52 8.96
C LEU A 61 5.76 -5.89 9.64
N TRP A 62 6.82 -6.62 9.89
CA TRP A 62 6.73 -7.89 10.60
C TRP A 62 7.63 -7.88 11.86
N PRO A 63 7.05 -7.94 13.08
CA PRO A 63 5.60 -7.97 13.38
C PRO A 63 4.89 -6.66 13.01
N LEU A 64 3.57 -6.73 12.78
CA LEU A 64 2.77 -5.54 12.48
C LEU A 64 2.81 -4.55 13.66
N PRO A 65 2.86 -3.24 13.38
CA PRO A 65 2.70 -2.22 14.43
C PRO A 65 1.37 -2.38 15.18
N PRO A 66 1.29 -1.98 16.45
CA PRO A 66 0.04 -1.93 17.17
C PRO A 66 -0.98 -1.02 16.46
N ARG A 67 -2.20 -1.52 16.30
CA ARG A 67 -3.28 -0.71 15.71
C ARG A 67 -3.83 0.26 16.74
N VAL A 68 -3.71 1.54 16.44
CA VAL A 68 -4.43 2.60 17.17
C VAL A 68 -5.92 2.58 16.77
N PRO A 69 -6.86 3.05 17.61
CA PRO A 69 -8.24 3.24 17.19
C PRO A 69 -8.33 4.08 15.91
N VAL A 70 -9.28 3.76 15.05
CA VAL A 70 -9.53 4.57 13.85
C VAL A 70 -10.35 5.78 14.27
N GLU A 71 -9.66 6.85 14.69
CA GLU A 71 -10.28 8.13 14.97
C GLU A 71 -10.22 8.98 13.71
N ALA A 72 -11.38 9.23 13.11
CA ALA A 72 -11.49 10.01 11.90
C ALA A 72 -12.12 11.37 12.17
N ARG A 73 -11.46 12.43 11.69
CA ARG A 73 -12.06 13.77 11.62
C ARG A 73 -12.52 13.99 10.18
N ARG A 74 -13.81 14.20 10.01
CA ARG A 74 -14.45 14.51 8.70
C ARG A 74 -14.92 15.95 8.74
N ALA A 75 -14.66 16.72 7.67
CA ALA A 75 -15.00 18.13 7.59
C ALA A 75 -15.18 18.61 6.15
N GLY A 76 -15.82 19.79 6.01
CA GLY A 76 -15.86 20.50 4.73
C GLY A 76 -16.62 19.77 3.63
N ARG A 77 -17.78 19.17 3.97
CA ARG A 77 -18.63 18.49 3.01
C ARG A 77 -19.07 19.43 1.89
N LEU A 78 -18.80 19.00 0.66
CA LEU A 78 -19.16 19.70 -0.56
C LEU A 78 -20.01 18.79 -1.43
N GLU A 79 -21.26 19.17 -1.69
CA GLU A 79 -22.18 18.40 -2.54
C GLU A 79 -22.13 18.85 -4.00
N ARG A 80 -22.23 17.90 -4.91
CA ARG A 80 -22.19 18.09 -6.37
C ARG A 80 -23.17 17.13 -7.06
N GLY A 81 -24.46 17.39 -6.93
CA GLY A 81 -25.51 16.59 -7.54
C GLY A 81 -25.53 15.16 -7.04
N ARG A 82 -24.97 14.20 -7.79
CA ARG A 82 -25.02 12.77 -7.45
C ARG A 82 -23.90 12.30 -6.50
N TRP A 83 -23.00 13.17 -6.10
CA TRP A 83 -21.89 12.84 -5.20
C TRP A 83 -21.58 14.00 -4.25
N ALA A 84 -20.93 13.66 -3.17
CA ALA A 84 -20.36 14.61 -2.22
C ALA A 84 -18.92 14.25 -1.93
N VAL A 85 -18.12 15.22 -1.47
CA VAL A 85 -16.75 14.97 -1.00
C VAL A 85 -16.54 15.62 0.37
N GLU A 86 -15.78 14.94 1.22
CA GLU A 86 -15.36 15.43 2.54
C GLU A 86 -13.86 15.28 2.70
N LYS A 87 -13.25 16.23 3.40
CA LYS A 87 -11.87 16.09 3.88
C LYS A 87 -11.85 15.12 5.06
N VAL A 88 -10.86 14.28 5.10
CA VAL A 88 -10.69 13.28 6.16
C VAL A 88 -9.26 13.32 6.69
N LEU A 89 -9.12 13.18 7.99
CA LEU A 89 -7.86 12.98 8.68
C LEU A 89 -8.02 11.78 9.62
N ILE A 90 -7.15 10.78 9.48
CA ILE A 90 -7.14 9.59 10.34
C ILE A 90 -5.76 9.41 10.98
N GLN A 91 -5.72 8.89 12.20
CA GLN A 91 -4.46 8.50 12.85
C GLN A 91 -4.09 7.08 12.43
N THR A 92 -2.90 6.90 11.85
CA THR A 92 -2.43 5.57 11.40
C THR A 92 -1.40 4.95 12.33
N LEU A 93 -0.60 5.79 12.99
CA LEU A 93 0.32 5.45 14.09
C LEU A 93 0.17 6.50 15.20
N PRO A 94 0.65 6.23 16.42
CA PRO A 94 0.63 7.25 17.48
C PRO A 94 1.29 8.57 17.02
N GLY A 95 0.51 9.65 16.96
CA GLY A 95 0.97 10.96 16.51
C GLY A 95 1.20 11.12 15.02
N TYR A 96 0.94 10.09 14.19
CA TYR A 96 1.07 10.17 12.73
C TYR A 96 -0.30 10.10 12.05
N TYR A 97 -0.55 11.05 11.15
CA TYR A 97 -1.86 11.25 10.54
C TYR A 97 -1.80 11.11 9.02
N LEU A 98 -2.83 10.49 8.47
CA LEU A 98 -3.08 10.32 7.06
C LEU A 98 -4.27 11.18 6.64
N ALA A 99 -4.07 12.07 5.68
CA ALA A 99 -5.12 12.89 5.12
C ALA A 99 -5.67 12.32 3.81
N GLY A 100 -6.93 12.64 3.50
CA GLY A 100 -7.57 12.19 2.28
C GLY A 100 -8.87 12.92 1.97
N ASN A 101 -9.46 12.53 0.84
CA ASN A 101 -10.75 12.97 0.37
C ASN A 101 -11.69 11.78 0.27
N LEU A 102 -12.79 11.82 0.99
CA LEU A 102 -13.84 10.80 0.98
C LEU A 102 -14.95 11.23 0.03
N TYR A 103 -15.16 10.49 -1.03
CA TYR A 103 -16.22 10.69 -2.02
C TYR A 103 -17.39 9.77 -1.69
N LEU A 104 -18.58 10.31 -1.63
CA LEU A 104 -19.80 9.65 -1.15
C LEU A 104 -20.91 9.77 -2.19
N PRO A 105 -21.70 8.71 -2.45
CA PRO A 105 -22.95 8.85 -3.19
C PRO A 105 -23.89 9.83 -2.52
N ALA A 106 -24.50 10.72 -3.28
CA ALA A 106 -25.53 11.64 -2.81
C ALA A 106 -26.91 11.23 -3.32
N GLY A 107 -27.95 11.46 -2.51
CA GLY A 107 -29.34 11.14 -2.86
C GLY A 107 -29.64 9.63 -2.97
N ARG A 108 -28.78 8.76 -2.44
CA ARG A 108 -28.92 7.29 -2.44
C ARG A 108 -28.74 6.72 -1.05
N LYS A 109 -29.36 5.56 -0.79
CA LYS A 109 -29.27 4.86 0.49
C LYS A 109 -28.30 3.68 0.37
N GLY A 110 -27.30 3.63 1.26
CA GLY A 110 -26.31 2.54 1.38
C GLY A 110 -26.80 1.33 2.20
N PRO A 111 -25.86 0.45 2.63
CA PRO A 111 -24.42 0.59 2.49
C PRO A 111 -23.90 0.30 1.08
N PHE A 112 -22.80 0.95 0.69
CA PHE A 112 -22.19 0.90 -0.63
C PHE A 112 -20.87 0.11 -0.63
N PRO A 113 -20.42 -0.43 -1.77
CA PRO A 113 -19.04 -0.91 -1.88
C PRO A 113 -18.04 0.21 -1.60
N GLY A 114 -16.92 -0.13 -0.95
CA GLY A 114 -15.85 0.80 -0.64
C GLY A 114 -14.66 0.64 -1.57
N VAL A 115 -14.06 1.74 -2.03
CA VAL A 115 -12.89 1.74 -2.92
C VAL A 115 -11.79 2.64 -2.35
N LEU A 116 -10.59 2.10 -2.15
CA LEU A 116 -9.40 2.89 -1.87
C LEU A 116 -8.74 3.36 -3.17
N ILE A 117 -8.27 4.60 -3.17
CA ILE A 117 -7.60 5.22 -4.32
C ILE A 117 -6.25 5.77 -3.86
N PRO A 118 -5.19 4.96 -3.70
CA PRO A 118 -3.83 5.46 -3.59
C PRO A 118 -3.41 6.12 -4.90
N HIS A 119 -2.78 7.29 -4.80
CA HIS A 119 -2.33 8.04 -5.98
C HIS A 119 -0.89 7.67 -6.40
N GLY A 120 -0.47 8.06 -7.59
CA GLY A 120 0.90 7.95 -8.06
C GLY A 120 1.74 9.20 -7.75
N HIS A 121 3.01 9.21 -8.22
CA HIS A 121 3.98 10.28 -7.96
C HIS A 121 3.75 11.52 -8.84
N TRP A 122 2.53 12.05 -8.84
CA TRP A 122 2.23 13.32 -9.50
C TRP A 122 2.42 14.48 -8.55
N LYS A 123 2.71 15.64 -9.12
CA LYS A 123 2.99 16.86 -8.35
C LYS A 123 1.93 17.18 -7.28
N HIS A 124 0.66 16.96 -7.60
CA HIS A 124 -0.46 17.28 -6.72
C HIS A 124 -1.08 16.05 -6.05
N GLY A 125 -0.47 14.85 -6.19
CA GLY A 125 -0.88 13.63 -5.50
C GLY A 125 -2.37 13.31 -5.65
N ARG A 126 -3.10 13.18 -4.53
CA ARG A 126 -4.56 12.92 -4.56
C ARG A 126 -5.39 14.05 -5.18
N LEU A 127 -4.81 15.22 -5.37
CA LEU A 127 -5.46 16.39 -5.98
C LEU A 127 -5.06 16.55 -7.46
N GLU A 128 -4.31 15.60 -8.02
CA GLU A 128 -3.92 15.66 -9.42
C GLU A 128 -5.13 15.58 -10.35
N ASP A 129 -5.24 16.58 -11.23
CA ASP A 129 -6.36 16.75 -12.16
C ASP A 129 -5.86 17.13 -13.56
N LEU A 130 -5.27 16.15 -14.25
CA LEU A 130 -4.84 16.25 -15.64
C LEU A 130 -5.91 15.70 -16.58
N GLU A 131 -5.87 16.07 -17.84
CA GLU A 131 -6.78 15.54 -18.86
C GLU A 131 -6.68 14.02 -18.98
N SER A 132 -5.46 13.49 -18.97
CA SER A 132 -5.16 12.05 -19.09
C SER A 132 -5.38 11.26 -17.80
N TYR A 133 -5.36 11.90 -16.63
CA TYR A 133 -5.52 11.26 -15.33
C TYR A 133 -5.98 12.25 -14.26
N SER A 134 -7.00 11.88 -13.51
CA SER A 134 -7.52 12.69 -12.42
C SER A 134 -8.02 11.85 -11.26
N VAL A 135 -7.41 12.00 -10.10
CA VAL A 135 -7.87 11.35 -8.86
C VAL A 135 -9.22 11.91 -8.41
N PRO A 136 -9.44 13.24 -8.40
CA PRO A 136 -10.74 13.79 -8.05
C PRO A 136 -11.88 13.33 -8.96
N ARG A 137 -11.67 13.28 -10.28
CA ARG A 137 -12.69 12.79 -11.22
C ARG A 137 -12.96 11.30 -11.03
N LEU A 138 -11.92 10.49 -10.77
CA LEU A 138 -12.10 9.08 -10.47
C LEU A 138 -12.96 8.88 -9.22
N GLY A 139 -12.63 9.57 -8.12
CA GLY A 139 -13.42 9.51 -6.89
C GLY A 139 -14.87 9.97 -7.07
N ALA A 140 -15.07 11.08 -7.76
CA ALA A 140 -16.41 11.61 -8.07
C ALA A 140 -17.22 10.66 -8.95
N ASN A 141 -16.61 10.06 -9.99
CA ASN A 141 -17.26 9.10 -10.86
C ASN A 141 -17.67 7.82 -10.11
N LEU A 142 -16.80 7.27 -9.27
CA LEU A 142 -17.12 6.13 -8.43
C LEU A 142 -18.28 6.43 -7.50
N ALA A 143 -18.26 7.59 -6.84
CA ALA A 143 -19.35 8.01 -5.95
C ALA A 143 -20.67 8.21 -6.70
N ALA A 144 -20.65 8.84 -7.87
CA ALA A 144 -21.84 8.99 -8.73
C ALA A 144 -22.42 7.62 -9.19
N GLN A 145 -21.59 6.59 -9.28
CA GLN A 145 -21.99 5.23 -9.61
C GLN A 145 -22.46 4.42 -8.39
N GLY A 146 -22.27 4.91 -7.18
CA GLY A 146 -22.74 4.26 -5.95
C GLY A 146 -21.65 3.52 -5.20
N TYR A 147 -20.42 3.97 -5.27
CA TYR A 147 -19.30 3.51 -4.43
C TYR A 147 -18.92 4.60 -3.44
N VAL A 148 -18.49 4.23 -2.25
CA VAL A 148 -17.77 5.15 -1.37
C VAL A 148 -16.29 5.03 -1.71
N ALA A 149 -15.66 6.14 -2.11
CA ALA A 149 -14.27 6.13 -2.54
C ALA A 149 -13.40 7.00 -1.61
N PHE A 150 -12.26 6.49 -1.17
CA PHE A 150 -11.33 7.23 -0.32
C PHE A 150 -9.98 7.37 -1.01
N ALA A 151 -9.69 8.58 -1.49
CA ALA A 151 -8.40 8.97 -2.02
C ALA A 151 -7.56 9.59 -0.90
N TYR A 152 -6.43 8.98 -0.56
CA TYR A 152 -5.56 9.42 0.54
C TYR A 152 -4.16 9.76 0.04
N ASP A 153 -3.44 10.57 0.82
CA ASP A 153 -2.08 10.99 0.49
C ASP A 153 -1.06 9.86 0.66
N MET A 154 -0.07 9.84 -0.20
CA MET A 154 1.21 9.22 0.13
C MET A 154 1.92 10.02 1.23
N ALA A 155 2.82 9.38 1.97
CA ALA A 155 3.73 10.08 2.89
C ALA A 155 4.48 11.19 2.13
N GLY A 156 4.58 12.37 2.73
CA GLY A 156 5.24 13.54 2.14
C GLY A 156 4.39 14.37 1.18
N TYR A 157 3.18 13.92 0.83
CA TYR A 157 2.28 14.64 -0.10
C TYR A 157 1.21 15.46 0.63
N ASN A 158 0.79 16.56 0.00
CA ASN A 158 -0.33 17.44 0.38
C ASN A 158 -0.41 17.73 1.89
N ASP A 159 -1.31 17.07 2.62
CA ASP A 159 -1.54 17.29 4.06
C ASP A 159 -0.87 16.22 4.94
N THR A 160 -0.27 15.17 4.35
CA THR A 160 0.48 14.10 5.05
C THR A 160 1.99 14.35 4.98
N ARG A 161 2.46 15.42 5.63
CA ARG A 161 3.84 15.92 5.53
C ARG A 161 4.68 15.74 6.81
N GLN A 162 4.29 14.87 7.70
CA GLN A 162 5.03 14.61 8.95
C GLN A 162 6.36 13.89 8.70
N THR A 163 6.48 13.20 7.56
CA THR A 163 7.72 12.66 7.04
C THR A 163 7.88 13.08 5.58
N PRO A 164 9.11 13.21 5.05
CA PRO A 164 9.31 13.36 3.61
C PRO A 164 8.82 12.13 2.87
N HIS A 165 8.67 12.21 1.55
CA HIS A 165 8.28 11.05 0.74
C HIS A 165 9.42 10.03 0.67
N GLU A 166 10.63 10.53 0.46
CA GLU A 166 11.85 9.73 0.39
C GLU A 166 12.48 9.70 1.78
N PHE A 167 12.53 8.53 2.38
CA PHE A 167 13.24 8.24 3.62
C PHE A 167 13.55 6.73 3.68
N GLY A 168 14.40 6.31 4.62
CA GLY A 168 14.84 4.91 4.74
C GLY A 168 16.23 4.68 4.13
N GLU A 169 16.94 5.73 3.73
CA GLU A 169 18.26 5.66 3.10
C GLU A 169 19.42 5.77 4.09
N SER A 170 19.19 6.35 5.27
CA SER A 170 20.23 6.44 6.30
C SER A 170 20.53 5.08 6.91
N ALA A 171 21.76 4.86 7.36
CA ALA A 171 22.17 3.61 8.01
C ALA A 171 21.30 3.26 9.23
N ALA A 172 20.82 4.26 9.98
CA ALA A 172 19.92 4.06 11.11
C ALA A 172 18.55 3.55 10.66
N GLU A 173 17.96 4.16 9.63
CA GLU A 173 16.67 3.75 9.10
C GLU A 173 16.73 2.35 8.48
N GLN A 174 17.80 2.03 7.75
CA GLN A 174 18.04 0.69 7.20
C GLN A 174 18.18 -0.36 8.31
N LEU A 175 18.87 -0.03 9.40
CA LEU A 175 19.01 -0.91 10.55
C LEU A 175 17.66 -1.25 11.20
N TRP A 176 16.74 -0.30 11.24
CA TRP A 176 15.38 -0.48 11.74
C TRP A 176 14.40 -1.03 10.69
N SER A 177 14.86 -1.27 9.46
CA SER A 177 14.00 -1.64 8.33
C SER A 177 12.83 -0.66 8.12
N PHE A 178 13.05 0.62 8.45
CA PHE A 178 12.03 1.65 8.35
C PHE A 178 12.23 2.43 7.05
N HIS A 179 11.29 2.29 6.14
CA HIS A 179 11.36 2.91 4.81
C HIS A 179 9.96 3.28 4.28
N SER A 180 9.93 4.11 3.23
CA SER A 180 8.72 4.72 2.68
C SER A 180 7.67 3.70 2.25
N LEU A 181 8.06 2.60 1.59
CA LEU A 181 7.13 1.55 1.17
C LEU A 181 6.38 0.93 2.35
N GLY A 182 7.10 0.65 3.45
CA GLY A 182 6.51 0.08 4.66
C GLY A 182 5.47 1.01 5.28
N LEU A 183 5.80 2.30 5.43
CA LEU A 183 4.87 3.29 5.96
C LEU A 183 3.65 3.45 5.06
N GLN A 184 3.82 3.48 3.74
CA GLN A 184 2.72 3.61 2.79
C GLN A 184 1.81 2.38 2.78
N LEU A 185 2.37 1.17 2.84
CA LEU A 185 1.58 -0.05 2.96
C LEU A 185 0.80 -0.09 4.27
N TRP A 186 1.42 0.33 5.40
CA TRP A 186 0.73 0.48 6.66
C TRP A 186 -0.41 1.49 6.57
N ASN A 187 -0.16 2.67 6.00
CA ASN A 187 -1.18 3.68 5.79
C ASN A 187 -2.35 3.17 4.93
N SER A 188 -2.06 2.37 3.90
CA SER A 188 -3.08 1.72 3.06
C SER A 188 -3.95 0.74 3.86
N MET A 189 -3.32 -0.07 4.74
CA MET A 189 -4.07 -0.98 5.65
C MET A 189 -4.95 -0.18 6.62
N ARG A 190 -4.45 0.94 7.16
CA ARG A 190 -5.22 1.81 8.07
C ARG A 190 -6.34 2.59 7.35
N ALA A 191 -6.09 3.02 6.12
CA ALA A 191 -7.13 3.58 5.25
C ALA A 191 -8.25 2.57 4.97
N LEU A 192 -7.90 1.28 4.80
CA LEU A 192 -8.88 0.21 4.66
C LEU A 192 -9.67 -0.02 5.95
N ASP A 193 -9.01 0.06 7.12
CA ASP A 193 -9.70 0.00 8.43
C ASP A 193 -10.72 1.14 8.55
N PHE A 194 -10.32 2.36 8.19
CA PHE A 194 -11.22 3.52 8.17
C PHE A 194 -12.41 3.30 7.24
N LEU A 195 -12.15 2.92 5.99
CA LEU A 195 -13.20 2.73 5.00
C LEU A 195 -14.21 1.65 5.45
N ALA A 196 -13.70 0.54 6.00
CA ALA A 196 -14.53 -0.55 6.52
C ALA A 196 -15.35 -0.18 7.78
N SER A 197 -14.94 0.84 8.52
CA SER A 197 -15.62 1.32 9.73
C SER A 197 -16.80 2.25 9.47
N LEU A 198 -16.94 2.74 8.24
CA LEU A 198 -17.99 3.69 7.87
C LEU A 198 -19.36 3.01 7.77
N ALA A 199 -20.37 3.59 8.38
CA ALA A 199 -21.75 3.10 8.27
C ALA A 199 -22.28 3.12 6.82
N GLU A 200 -21.72 3.98 5.98
CA GLU A 200 -22.06 4.10 4.57
C GLU A 200 -21.45 2.99 3.70
N VAL A 201 -20.52 2.17 4.25
CA VAL A 201 -19.76 1.16 3.52
C VAL A 201 -20.15 -0.25 3.92
N ASP A 202 -20.29 -1.11 2.91
CA ASP A 202 -20.38 -2.57 3.13
C ASP A 202 -18.97 -3.16 3.27
N PRO A 203 -18.54 -3.60 4.46
CA PRO A 203 -17.20 -4.10 4.68
C PRO A 203 -16.88 -5.42 3.96
N ALA A 204 -17.89 -6.11 3.44
CA ALA A 204 -17.71 -7.31 2.62
C ALA A 204 -17.39 -6.99 1.15
N ARG A 205 -17.55 -5.73 0.71
CA ARG A 205 -17.35 -5.28 -0.67
C ARG A 205 -16.32 -4.17 -0.76
N LEU A 206 -15.06 -4.49 -0.42
CA LEU A 206 -13.94 -3.55 -0.47
C LEU A 206 -13.04 -3.80 -1.68
N ALA A 207 -12.60 -2.72 -2.29
CA ALA A 207 -11.74 -2.72 -3.46
C ALA A 207 -10.60 -1.70 -3.33
N ALA A 208 -9.59 -1.82 -4.16
CA ALA A 208 -8.53 -0.82 -4.31
C ALA A 208 -8.16 -0.64 -5.79
N THR A 209 -7.90 0.61 -6.19
CA THR A 209 -7.38 0.95 -7.51
C THR A 209 -6.49 2.17 -7.43
N GLY A 210 -5.39 2.17 -8.17
CA GLY A 210 -4.46 3.29 -8.23
C GLY A 210 -3.45 3.08 -9.34
N ALA A 211 -2.84 4.15 -9.80
CA ALA A 211 -1.91 4.10 -10.92
C ALA A 211 -0.49 4.46 -10.48
N SER A 212 0.53 3.95 -11.17
CA SER A 212 1.94 4.16 -10.90
C SER A 212 2.31 3.72 -9.46
N GLY A 213 2.86 4.57 -8.61
CA GLY A 213 3.08 4.27 -7.18
C GLY A 213 1.80 3.86 -6.45
N GLY A 214 0.63 4.41 -6.83
CA GLY A 214 -0.68 3.95 -6.36
C GLY A 214 -1.04 2.55 -6.85
N GLY A 215 -0.56 2.14 -8.02
CA GLY A 215 -0.66 0.77 -8.52
C GLY A 215 0.15 -0.20 -7.65
N THR A 216 1.38 0.18 -7.28
CA THR A 216 2.22 -0.56 -6.33
C THR A 216 1.51 -0.77 -5.00
N GLN A 217 0.95 0.29 -4.40
CA GLN A 217 0.20 0.19 -3.15
C GLN A 217 -1.04 -0.69 -3.31
N THR A 218 -1.75 -0.59 -4.44
CA THR A 218 -2.95 -1.36 -4.72
C THR A 218 -2.69 -2.86 -4.72
N PHE A 219 -1.68 -3.34 -5.44
CA PHE A 219 -1.43 -4.79 -5.49
C PHE A 219 -0.79 -5.32 -4.21
N LEU A 220 0.09 -4.54 -3.55
CA LEU A 220 0.69 -4.94 -2.28
C LEU A 220 -0.37 -5.03 -1.18
N LEU A 221 -1.28 -4.05 -1.08
CA LEU A 221 -2.39 -4.10 -0.14
C LEU A 221 -3.26 -5.35 -0.37
N ALA A 222 -3.63 -5.63 -1.62
CA ALA A 222 -4.43 -6.81 -1.95
C ALA A 222 -3.70 -8.14 -1.64
N ALA A 223 -2.36 -8.15 -1.74
CA ALA A 223 -1.56 -9.32 -1.39
C ALA A 223 -1.50 -9.61 0.12
N VAL A 224 -1.63 -8.57 0.97
CA VAL A 224 -1.48 -8.71 2.43
C VAL A 224 -2.78 -8.59 3.21
N ASP A 225 -3.85 -8.02 2.63
CA ASP A 225 -5.14 -7.81 3.30
C ASP A 225 -6.30 -8.45 2.54
N GLU A 226 -6.84 -9.52 3.08
CA GLU A 226 -7.90 -10.34 2.47
C GLU A 226 -9.26 -9.64 2.37
N ARG A 227 -9.44 -8.51 3.02
CA ARG A 227 -10.65 -7.70 2.91
C ARG A 227 -10.78 -7.04 1.55
N VAL A 228 -9.68 -6.82 0.83
CA VAL A 228 -9.70 -6.34 -0.55
C VAL A 228 -10.17 -7.47 -1.46
N LYS A 229 -11.40 -7.35 -1.97
CA LYS A 229 -12.03 -8.36 -2.84
C LYS A 229 -11.78 -8.11 -4.32
N VAL A 230 -11.56 -6.85 -4.69
CA VAL A 230 -11.25 -6.44 -6.07
C VAL A 230 -10.02 -5.54 -6.03
N SER A 231 -9.03 -5.86 -6.83
CA SER A 231 -7.80 -5.09 -6.98
C SER A 231 -7.57 -4.77 -8.44
N ALA A 232 -7.49 -3.48 -8.77
CA ALA A 232 -7.26 -3.00 -10.13
C ALA A 232 -6.04 -2.06 -10.17
N PRO A 233 -4.80 -2.61 -10.05
CA PRO A 233 -3.59 -1.81 -10.16
C PRO A 233 -3.36 -1.37 -11.60
N VAL A 234 -3.06 -0.08 -11.80
CA VAL A 234 -2.77 0.49 -13.11
C VAL A 234 -1.27 0.76 -13.20
N ASN A 235 -0.55 -0.06 -13.93
CA ASN A 235 0.91 -0.11 -13.99
C ASN A 235 1.58 -0.57 -12.68
N MET A 236 2.91 -0.70 -12.72
CA MET A 236 3.82 -1.02 -11.62
C MET A 236 3.57 -2.38 -10.93
N VAL A 237 2.86 -3.30 -11.59
CA VAL A 237 2.86 -4.71 -11.22
C VAL A 237 4.02 -5.38 -11.93
N SER A 238 5.16 -5.45 -11.27
CA SER A 238 6.39 -5.98 -11.86
C SER A 238 7.13 -6.86 -10.87
N ALA A 239 7.82 -7.88 -11.39
CA ALA A 239 8.76 -8.69 -10.62
C ALA A 239 10.09 -7.96 -10.36
N VAL A 240 10.37 -6.91 -11.13
CA VAL A 240 11.59 -6.09 -11.02
C VAL A 240 11.17 -4.62 -11.09
N MET A 241 11.31 -3.90 -9.99
CA MET A 241 11.09 -2.46 -9.97
C MET A 241 12.18 -1.75 -10.74
N GLN A 242 11.80 -0.91 -11.69
CA GLN A 242 12.71 -0.07 -12.45
C GLN A 242 12.54 1.38 -12.02
N GLY A 243 13.51 1.88 -11.26
CA GLY A 243 13.65 3.29 -10.91
C GLY A 243 12.55 3.84 -10.00
N GLY A 244 12.93 4.78 -9.19
CA GLY A 244 12.30 5.85 -8.44
C GLY A 244 10.80 5.84 -8.06
N CYS A 245 10.13 4.74 -8.08
CA CYS A 245 8.70 4.68 -7.74
C CYS A 245 8.41 4.16 -6.33
N LEU A 246 9.40 4.20 -5.46
CA LEU A 246 9.26 3.85 -4.05
C LEU A 246 9.56 5.04 -3.19
#